data_4d258451533310cd38ec973a4b2e62c8
#
_entry.id   4d258451533310cd38ec973a4b2e62c8
#
_cell.length_a   1.000
_cell.length_b   1.000
_cell.length_c   1.000
_cell.angle_alpha   90.00
_cell.angle_beta   90.00
_cell.angle_gamma   90.00
#
_symmetry.space_group_name_H-M   'P 1'
#
loop_
_entity.id
_entity.type
_entity.pdbx_description
1 polymer ?
#
loop_
_entity_poly.entity_id
_entity_poly.type
_entity_poly.pdbx_seq_one_letter_code
_entity_poly.pdbx_strand_id
1 'polypeptide(L)'
;MKISVERNDLLKSMSRAQAIVERRTTIPILSNVLMEAREDCLTLRATDLDIELLDSVKAVVEKEGAVTVGAHTFYEILRKVPDGSRVLIDLDPLNQKINVKAGRSTFSL
;
A
#
# COMPACT_ATOMS: atom_id res chain seq x y z
N MET A 1 7.53 -10.26 -0.61
CA MET A 1 6.95 -9.36 -1.62
C MET A 1 7.96 -8.30 -1.99
N LYS A 2 8.17 -8.11 -3.26
CA LYS A 2 9.06 -7.05 -3.76
C LYS A 2 8.49 -6.52 -5.07
N ILE A 3 8.12 -5.24 -5.08
CA ILE A 3 7.44 -4.64 -6.23
C ILE A 3 7.93 -3.22 -6.49
N SER A 4 7.66 -2.76 -7.70
CA SER A 4 7.89 -1.39 -8.13
C SER A 4 6.62 -0.88 -8.77
N VAL A 5 6.17 0.30 -8.36
CA VAL A 5 4.88 0.86 -8.80
C VAL A 5 5.01 2.39 -8.97
N GLU A 6 4.26 2.95 -9.91
CA GLU A 6 4.20 4.39 -10.10
C GLU A 6 3.50 5.06 -8.93
N ARG A 7 4.15 6.08 -8.35
CA ARG A 7 3.63 6.80 -7.19
C ARG A 7 2.23 7.34 -7.43
N ASN A 8 1.99 7.95 -8.59
CA ASN A 8 0.71 8.59 -8.86
C ASN A 8 -0.44 7.60 -8.94
N ASP A 9 -0.20 6.45 -9.55
CA ASP A 9 -1.22 5.40 -9.66
C ASP A 9 -1.54 4.82 -8.28
N LEU A 10 -0.50 4.54 -7.49
CA LEU A 10 -0.68 4.00 -6.15
C LEU A 10 -1.35 5.01 -5.23
N LEU A 11 -0.98 6.30 -5.34
CA LEU A 11 -1.57 7.36 -4.52
C LEU A 11 -3.08 7.48 -4.77
N LYS A 12 -3.50 7.42 -6.03
CA LYS A 12 -4.93 7.47 -6.36
C LYS A 12 -5.70 6.32 -5.71
N SER A 13 -5.15 5.12 -5.80
CA SER A 13 -5.78 3.94 -5.22
C SER A 13 -5.81 4.03 -3.70
N MET A 14 -4.71 4.45 -3.08
CA MET A 14 -4.64 4.62 -1.63
C MET A 14 -5.54 5.74 -1.13
N SER A 15 -5.75 6.78 -1.93
CA SER A 15 -6.69 7.85 -1.59
C SER A 15 -8.11 7.30 -1.45
N ARG A 16 -8.51 6.41 -2.35
CA ARG A 16 -9.81 5.76 -2.26
C ARG A 16 -9.89 4.80 -1.07
N ALA A 17 -8.83 4.02 -0.85
CA ALA A 17 -8.80 3.06 0.24
C ALA A 17 -8.85 3.74 1.61
N GLN A 18 -8.07 4.79 1.81
CA GLN A 18 -8.03 5.48 3.10
C GLN A 18 -9.34 6.23 3.40
N ALA A 19 -10.09 6.61 2.37
CA ALA A 19 -11.38 7.27 2.56
C ALA A 19 -12.44 6.31 3.11
N ILE A 20 -12.30 5.01 2.82
CA ILE A 20 -13.21 3.97 3.32
C ILE A 20 -12.83 3.54 4.73
N VAL A 21 -11.54 3.44 4.99
CA VAL A 21 -11.02 2.90 6.25
C VAL A 21 -11.39 3.81 7.42
N GLU A 22 -11.95 3.21 8.48
CA GLU A 22 -12.37 3.92 9.68
C GLU A 22 -11.18 4.24 10.58
N ARG A 23 -10.90 5.53 10.80
CA ARG A 23 -9.78 5.95 11.64
C ARG A 23 -9.97 5.64 13.13
N ARG A 24 -11.23 5.68 13.58
CA ARG A 24 -11.57 5.56 15.00
C ARG A 24 -12.21 4.24 15.34
N THR A 25 -11.94 3.23 14.53
CA THR A 25 -12.51 1.91 14.78
C THR A 25 -11.88 1.27 16.00
N THR A 26 -12.70 0.50 16.72
CA THR A 26 -12.21 -0.36 17.80
C THR A 26 -11.71 -1.70 17.27
N ILE A 27 -11.85 -1.93 15.98
CA ILE A 27 -11.37 -3.16 15.32
C ILE A 27 -10.13 -2.80 14.49
N PRO A 28 -8.92 -3.07 15.00
CA PRO A 28 -7.66 -2.61 14.37
C PRO A 28 -7.49 -3.02 12.91
N ILE A 29 -7.95 -4.19 12.52
CA ILE A 29 -7.80 -4.68 11.15
C ILE A 29 -8.53 -3.78 10.14
N LEU A 30 -9.56 -3.07 10.56
CA LEU A 30 -10.31 -2.18 9.69
C LEU A 30 -9.57 -0.88 9.37
N SER A 31 -8.47 -0.59 10.07
CA SER A 31 -7.63 0.57 9.76
C SER A 31 -6.53 0.22 8.77
N ASN A 32 -6.46 -1.02 8.31
CA ASN A 32 -5.44 -1.51 7.40
C ASN A 32 -6.00 -1.75 6.01
N VAL A 33 -5.10 -1.69 5.03
CA VAL A 33 -5.38 -2.12 3.67
C VAL A 33 -4.54 -3.36 3.37
N LEU A 34 -5.15 -4.34 2.71
CA LEU A 34 -4.44 -5.53 2.25
C LEU A 34 -3.88 -5.27 0.86
N MET A 35 -2.58 -5.47 0.71
CA MET A 35 -1.91 -5.35 -0.58
C MET A 35 -1.44 -6.73 -1.03
N GLU A 36 -1.82 -7.13 -2.24
CA GLU A 36 -1.39 -8.39 -2.84
C GLU A 36 -0.71 -8.13 -4.17
N ALA A 37 0.53 -8.62 -4.29
CA ALA A 37 1.31 -8.50 -5.53
C ALA A 37 1.29 -9.81 -6.28
N ARG A 38 0.78 -9.79 -7.50
CA ARG A 38 0.66 -10.98 -8.35
C ARG A 38 0.55 -10.59 -9.82
N GLU A 39 1.27 -11.31 -10.68
CA GLU A 39 1.14 -11.18 -12.14
C GLU A 39 1.20 -9.72 -12.65
N ASP A 40 2.21 -8.98 -12.22
CA ASP A 40 2.43 -7.58 -12.60
C ASP A 40 1.28 -6.67 -12.20
N CYS A 41 0.60 -7.01 -11.13
CA CYS A 41 -0.51 -6.23 -10.60
C CYS A 41 -0.41 -6.16 -9.08
N LEU A 42 -0.72 -4.99 -8.53
CA LEU A 42 -0.88 -4.80 -7.09
C LEU A 42 -2.37 -4.58 -6.83
N THR A 43 -2.97 -5.47 -6.08
CA THR A 43 -4.37 -5.38 -5.68
C THR A 43 -4.46 -4.84 -4.27
N LEU A 44 -5.32 -3.84 -4.07
CA LEU A 44 -5.59 -3.26 -2.76
C LEU A 44 -7.01 -3.59 -2.35
N ARG A 45 -7.16 -4.01 -1.10
CA ARG A 45 -8.46 -4.36 -0.54
C ARG A 45 -8.65 -3.68 0.80
N ALA A 46 -9.75 -2.95 0.96
CA ALA A 46 -10.09 -2.23 2.18
C ALA A 46 -11.57 -2.37 2.47
N THR A 47 -11.95 -2.35 3.73
CA THR A 47 -13.35 -2.45 4.12
C THR A 47 -13.62 -1.71 5.42
N ASP A 48 -14.85 -1.20 5.56
CA ASP A 48 -15.36 -0.66 6.83
C ASP A 48 -16.49 -1.54 7.40
N LEU A 49 -16.66 -2.75 6.87
CA LEU A 49 -17.70 -3.74 7.14
C LEU A 49 -18.96 -3.54 6.32
N ASP A 50 -19.27 -2.32 5.91
CA ASP A 50 -20.43 -2.04 5.07
C ASP A 50 -20.06 -1.97 3.59
N ILE A 51 -18.89 -1.42 3.32
CA ILE A 51 -18.39 -1.22 1.97
C ILE A 51 -17.05 -1.94 1.85
N GLU A 52 -16.83 -2.60 0.73
CA GLU A 52 -15.53 -3.18 0.40
C GLU A 52 -15.01 -2.53 -0.87
N LEU A 53 -13.78 -2.03 -0.82
CA LEU A 53 -13.06 -1.54 -1.99
C LEU A 53 -12.09 -2.63 -2.45
N LEU A 54 -12.15 -2.94 -3.73
CA LEU A 54 -11.16 -3.79 -4.40
C LEU A 54 -10.66 -3.00 -5.59
N ASP A 55 -9.38 -2.68 -5.58
CA ASP A 55 -8.77 -1.86 -6.62
C ASP A 55 -7.47 -2.49 -7.08
N SER A 56 -7.05 -2.21 -8.30
CA SER A 56 -5.84 -2.79 -8.87
C SER A 56 -4.99 -1.70 -9.50
N VAL A 57 -3.68 -1.83 -9.31
CA VAL A 57 -2.69 -0.89 -9.83
C VAL A 57 -1.63 -1.70 -10.57
N LYS A 58 -1.22 -1.21 -11.74
CA LYS A 58 -0.16 -1.84 -12.50
C LYS A 58 1.16 -1.73 -11.73
N ALA A 59 1.89 -2.83 -11.66
CA ALA A 59 3.16 -2.89 -10.93
C ALA A 59 4.13 -3.85 -11.60
N VAL A 60 5.42 -3.65 -11.35
CA VAL A 60 6.44 -4.63 -11.73
C VAL A 60 6.67 -5.50 -10.49
N VAL A 61 6.29 -6.76 -10.57
CA VAL A 61 6.35 -7.68 -9.44
C VAL A 61 7.58 -8.57 -9.58
N GLU A 62 8.59 -8.34 -8.73
CA GLU A 62 9.78 -9.20 -8.69
C GLU A 62 9.53 -10.43 -7.81
N LYS A 63 8.81 -10.24 -6.70
CA LYS A 63 8.41 -11.31 -5.80
C LYS A 63 6.97 -11.12 -5.40
N GLU A 64 6.15 -12.13 -5.63
CA GLU A 64 4.75 -12.13 -5.21
C GLU A 64 4.64 -12.20 -3.69
N GLY A 65 3.50 -11.76 -3.17
CA GLY A 65 3.23 -11.81 -1.75
C GLY A 65 2.05 -10.94 -1.39
N ALA A 66 1.75 -10.92 -0.10
CA ALA A 66 0.65 -10.14 0.45
C ALA A 66 1.04 -9.59 1.81
N VAL A 67 0.54 -8.40 2.13
CA VAL A 67 0.82 -7.76 3.40
C VAL A 67 -0.29 -6.76 3.72
N THR A 68 -0.54 -6.54 5.02
CA THR A 68 -1.45 -5.48 5.46
C THR A 68 -0.64 -4.31 5.97
N VAL A 69 -1.10 -3.09 5.67
CA VAL A 69 -0.47 -1.85 6.15
C VAL A 69 -1.54 -0.91 6.66
N GLY A 70 -1.16 -0.04 7.59
CA GLY A 70 -2.05 1.02 8.05
C GLY A 70 -2.36 1.97 6.89
N ALA A 71 -3.64 2.09 6.54
CA ALA A 71 -4.05 2.83 5.36
C ALA A 71 -3.66 4.30 5.41
N HIS A 72 -3.93 4.96 6.52
CA HIS A 72 -3.65 6.40 6.65
C HIS A 72 -2.15 6.68 6.69
N THR A 73 -1.38 5.84 7.39
CA THR A 73 0.07 5.98 7.47
C THR A 73 0.71 5.82 6.10
N PHE A 74 0.31 4.79 5.37
CA PHE A 74 0.85 4.53 4.04
C PHE A 74 0.48 5.64 3.06
N TYR A 75 -0.76 6.10 3.13
CA TYR A 75 -1.23 7.22 2.30
C TYR A 75 -0.39 8.48 2.57
N GLU A 76 -0.12 8.81 3.82
CA GLU A 76 0.70 9.97 4.18
C GLU A 76 2.13 9.85 3.68
N ILE A 77 2.69 8.65 3.71
CA ILE A 77 4.03 8.40 3.14
C ILE A 77 4.03 8.69 1.64
N LEU A 78 3.04 8.21 0.92
CA LEU A 78 2.95 8.42 -0.53
C LEU A 78 2.78 9.89 -0.89
N ARG A 79 2.08 10.65 -0.06
CA ARG A 79 1.92 12.09 -0.28
C ARG A 79 3.23 12.86 -0.18
N LYS A 80 4.18 12.35 0.60
CA LYS A 80 5.49 12.97 0.79
C LYS A 80 6.48 12.61 -0.30
N VAL A 81 6.16 11.64 -1.11
CA VAL A 81 7.01 11.20 -2.22
C VAL A 81 6.77 12.14 -3.42
N PRO A 82 7.83 12.59 -4.12
CA PRO A 82 7.67 13.47 -5.26
C PRO A 82 6.77 12.90 -6.36
N ASP A 83 6.02 13.79 -7.00
CA ASP A 83 5.16 13.46 -8.13
C ASP A 83 5.98 12.80 -9.26
N GLY A 84 5.40 11.76 -9.86
CA GLY A 84 6.06 11.04 -10.95
C GLY A 84 7.15 10.06 -10.52
N SER A 85 7.38 9.90 -9.22
CA SER A 85 8.40 8.99 -8.71
C SER A 85 7.95 7.53 -8.83
N ARG A 86 8.94 6.65 -8.92
CA ARG A 86 8.72 5.22 -8.83
C ARG A 86 8.93 4.77 -7.40
N VAL A 87 7.98 4.00 -6.87
CA VAL A 87 8.01 3.54 -5.49
C VAL A 87 8.37 2.06 -5.45
N LEU A 88 9.40 1.73 -4.68
CA LEU A 88 9.80 0.35 -4.44
C LEU A 88 9.28 -0.08 -3.09
N ILE A 89 8.56 -1.21 -3.06
CA ILE A 89 8.02 -1.77 -1.82
C ILE A 89 8.60 -3.15 -1.63
N ASP A 90 9.22 -3.37 -0.48
CA ASP A 90 9.90 -4.62 -0.15
C ASP A 90 9.51 -5.05 1.26
N LEU A 91 9.00 -6.28 1.38
CA LEU A 91 8.67 -6.87 2.67
C LEU A 91 9.86 -7.70 3.15
N ASP A 92 10.40 -7.34 4.30
CA ASP A 92 11.47 -8.11 4.94
C ASP A 92 10.87 -9.36 5.59
N PRO A 93 11.22 -10.56 5.12
CA PRO A 93 10.62 -11.79 5.65
C PRO A 93 11.05 -12.10 7.08
N LEU A 94 12.15 -11.52 7.56
CA LEU A 94 12.67 -11.80 8.88
C LEU A 94 11.95 -11.03 9.98
N ASN A 95 11.71 -9.74 9.77
CA ASN A 95 11.08 -8.89 10.78
C ASN A 95 9.68 -8.40 10.42
N GLN A 96 9.15 -8.85 9.28
CA GLN A 96 7.82 -8.47 8.79
C GLN A 96 7.65 -6.96 8.57
N LYS A 97 8.75 -6.25 8.41
CA LYS A 97 8.71 -4.82 8.13
C LYS A 97 8.64 -4.56 6.64
N ILE A 98 7.92 -3.51 6.29
CA ILE A 98 7.79 -3.06 4.92
C ILE A 98 8.70 -1.87 4.72
N ASN A 99 9.58 -1.96 3.74
CA ASN A 99 10.43 -0.85 3.34
C ASN A 99 9.87 -0.23 2.08
N VAL A 100 9.63 1.08 2.14
CA VAL A 100 9.12 1.86 1.01
C VAL A 100 10.23 2.82 0.59
N LYS A 101 10.71 2.67 -0.62
CA LYS A 101 11.83 3.47 -1.12
C LYS A 101 11.40 4.27 -2.34
N ALA A 102 11.65 5.58 -2.30
CA ALA A 102 11.34 6.47 -3.40
C ALA A 102 12.41 7.54 -3.49
N GLY A 103 13.14 7.57 -4.62
CA GLY A 103 14.24 8.48 -4.78
C GLY A 103 15.31 8.25 -3.71
N ARG A 104 15.56 9.27 -2.89
CA ARG A 104 16.55 9.21 -1.80
C ARG A 104 15.92 8.87 -0.45
N SER A 105 14.61 8.80 -0.40
CA SER A 105 13.90 8.58 0.86
C SER A 105 13.57 7.11 1.07
N THR A 106 13.69 6.66 2.30
CA THR A 106 13.31 5.30 2.68
C THR A 106 12.44 5.38 3.93
N PHE A 107 11.30 4.72 3.89
CA PHE A 107 10.37 4.64 5.01
C PHE A 107 10.22 3.18 5.42
N SER A 108 10.08 2.95 6.71
CA SER A 108 9.81 1.61 7.26
C SER A 108 8.50 1.61 8.02
N LEU A 109 7.71 0.58 7.77
CA LEU A 109 6.41 0.42 8.41
C LEU A 109 6.35 -0.80 9.29
#